data_cb83c18ccdb7741a27ebc21b5b918491
#
_entry.id   cb83c18ccdb7741a27ebc21b5b918491
#
_cell.length_a   1.000
_cell.length_b   1.000
_cell.length_c   1.000
_cell.angle_alpha   90.00
_cell.angle_beta   90.00
_cell.angle_gamma   90.00
#
_symmetry.space_group_name_H-M   'P 1'
#
loop_
_entity.id
_entity.type
_entity.pdbx_description
1 polymer ?
#
loop_
_entity_poly.entity_id
_entity_poly.type
_entity_poly.pdbx_seq_one_letter_code
_entity_poly.pdbx_strand_id
1 'polypeptide(L)'
;MVQLIPRLYDVTEGAVLVDGVDVREYSLKHLRNGVGMVLQKNVLFSGTIEENLRWGSETASEEDIRAAADAAQADSFVASFKDGYDTDMGQGGVNVSGGQKQRLCIARALLKKPKILILDDSTSAVDTATEAKIRESFHTTLKDTTKLIIAQRISSVEDADQILVLDDGHLIGVGTHRELLEHCEAYQEIYYSQRDKEGEASA
;
A
#
# COMPACT_ATOMS: atom_id res chain seq x y z
N MET A 1 12.59 6.95 3.55
CA MET A 1 11.71 8.00 4.10
C MET A 1 10.49 7.43 4.82
N VAL A 2 9.62 6.66 4.19
CA VAL A 2 8.36 6.17 4.81
C VAL A 2 8.51 5.31 6.07
N GLN A 3 9.64 4.65 6.25
CA GLN A 3 9.94 3.84 7.44
C GLN A 3 10.21 4.69 8.71
N LEU A 4 10.42 6.00 8.55
CA LEU A 4 10.57 6.94 9.66
C LEU A 4 9.22 7.24 10.34
N ILE A 5 8.10 7.15 9.61
CA ILE A 5 6.75 7.43 10.13
C ILE A 5 6.36 6.43 11.23
N PRO A 6 6.44 5.09 11.03
CA PRO A 6 6.21 4.12 12.10
C PRO A 6 7.40 3.98 13.05
N ARG A 7 8.40 4.85 12.91
CA ARG A 7 9.62 4.87 13.72
C ARG A 7 10.32 3.50 13.71
N LEU A 8 10.55 2.94 12.51
CA LEU A 8 11.44 1.79 12.35
C LEU A 8 12.91 2.23 12.40
N TYR A 9 13.16 3.49 12.09
CA TYR A 9 14.44 4.19 12.24
C TYR A 9 14.16 5.58 12.81
N ASP A 10 15.09 6.13 13.57
CA ASP A 10 15.07 7.53 14.01
C ASP A 10 15.82 8.40 12.99
N VAL A 11 15.44 9.67 12.87
CA VAL A 11 16.17 10.65 12.06
C VAL A 11 17.49 11.02 12.75
N THR A 12 18.53 11.28 11.94
CA THR A 12 19.81 11.81 12.45
C THR A 12 19.74 13.30 12.72
N GLU A 13 18.96 14.03 11.90
CA GLU A 13 18.72 15.46 12.03
C GLU A 13 17.25 15.76 11.71
N GLY A 14 16.71 16.84 12.25
CA GLY A 14 15.33 17.24 12.09
C GLY A 14 14.32 16.39 12.90
N ALA A 15 13.07 16.37 12.43
CA ALA A 15 11.98 15.67 13.09
C ALA A 15 10.98 15.13 12.06
N VAL A 16 10.30 14.04 12.41
CA VAL A 16 9.12 13.54 11.71
C VAL A 16 7.92 13.77 12.61
N LEU A 17 6.94 14.52 12.11
CA LEU A 17 5.74 14.84 12.87
C LEU A 17 4.54 14.05 12.33
N VAL A 18 3.78 13.46 13.24
CA VAL A 18 2.49 12.85 12.99
C VAL A 18 1.46 13.63 13.81
N ASP A 19 0.47 14.22 13.13
CA ASP A 19 -0.52 15.08 13.75
C ASP A 19 0.11 16.22 14.61
N GLY A 20 1.20 16.80 14.09
CA GLY A 20 1.94 17.89 14.75
C GLY A 20 2.85 17.49 15.92
N VAL A 21 2.88 16.21 16.27
CA VAL A 21 3.70 15.67 17.38
C VAL A 21 4.86 14.85 16.83
N ASP A 22 6.06 15.04 17.36
CA ASP A 22 7.25 14.27 16.96
C ASP A 22 7.03 12.78 17.26
N VAL A 23 7.34 11.92 16.26
CA VAL A 23 7.17 10.46 16.40
C VAL A 23 7.96 9.90 17.59
N ARG A 24 8.99 10.60 18.07
CA ARG A 24 9.79 10.22 19.24
C ARG A 24 9.05 10.43 20.56
N GLU A 25 8.02 11.27 20.58
CA GLU A 25 7.20 11.53 21.77
C GLU A 25 6.05 10.51 21.93
N TYR A 26 5.72 9.78 20.87
CA TYR A 26 4.73 8.70 20.96
C TYR A 26 5.30 7.45 21.61
N SER A 27 4.49 6.71 22.35
CA SER A 27 4.81 5.31 22.60
C SER A 27 4.78 4.53 21.27
N LEU A 28 5.76 3.65 21.05
CA LEU A 28 5.85 2.87 19.81
C LEU A 28 4.57 2.07 19.52
N LYS A 29 3.95 1.54 20.58
CA LYS A 29 2.69 0.79 20.47
C LYS A 29 1.57 1.69 19.93
N HIS A 30 1.42 2.91 20.47
CA HIS A 30 0.38 3.84 20.05
C HIS A 30 0.60 4.28 18.59
N LEU A 31 1.80 4.74 18.27
CA LEU A 31 2.16 5.17 16.92
C LEU A 31 1.92 4.06 15.89
N ARG A 32 2.48 2.87 16.12
CA ARG A 32 2.39 1.76 15.21
C ARG A 32 0.99 1.17 15.09
N ASN A 33 0.15 1.29 16.12
CA ASN A 33 -1.26 0.90 16.02
C ASN A 33 -2.02 1.78 15.04
N GLY A 34 -1.68 3.07 14.93
CA GLY A 34 -2.28 4.00 13.97
C GLY A 34 -1.77 3.86 12.54
N VAL A 35 -0.67 3.12 12.31
CA VAL A 35 -0.04 2.99 10.98
C VAL A 35 -0.21 1.59 10.44
N GLY A 36 -0.82 1.46 9.27
CA GLY A 36 -0.78 0.26 8.42
C GLY A 36 0.35 0.40 7.40
N MET A 37 1.13 -0.66 7.17
CA MET A 37 2.22 -0.62 6.20
C MET A 37 2.26 -1.91 5.39
N VAL A 38 2.27 -1.77 4.07
CA VAL A 38 2.51 -2.87 3.12
C VAL A 38 3.85 -2.60 2.45
N LEU A 39 4.79 -3.49 2.65
CA LEU A 39 6.15 -3.38 2.11
C LEU A 39 6.23 -3.94 0.69
N GLN A 40 7.20 -3.49 -0.07
CA GLN A 40 7.53 -4.03 -1.40
C GLN A 40 7.72 -5.57 -1.35
N LYS A 41 8.45 -6.07 -0.36
CA LYS A 41 8.61 -7.50 -0.13
C LYS A 41 7.48 -8.02 0.77
N ASN A 42 6.48 -8.60 0.14
CA ASN A 42 5.30 -9.14 0.83
C ASN A 42 5.63 -10.44 1.55
N VAL A 43 5.29 -10.51 2.84
CA VAL A 43 5.52 -11.68 3.68
C VAL A 43 4.19 -12.19 4.22
N LEU A 44 3.91 -13.47 3.95
CA LEU A 44 2.87 -14.24 4.60
C LEU A 44 3.51 -15.26 5.53
N PHE A 45 2.83 -15.56 6.63
CA PHE A 45 3.28 -16.52 7.62
C PHE A 45 2.64 -17.89 7.34
N SER A 46 3.24 -18.96 7.89
CA SER A 46 2.60 -20.28 7.91
C SER A 46 1.27 -20.21 8.66
N GLY A 47 0.31 -21.03 8.24
CA GLY A 47 -1.05 -21.03 8.77
C GLY A 47 -2.08 -20.67 7.69
N THR A 48 -3.32 -20.49 8.07
CA THR A 48 -4.42 -20.23 7.14
C THR A 48 -4.42 -18.79 6.60
N ILE A 49 -5.20 -18.55 5.55
CA ILE A 49 -5.44 -17.19 5.03
C ILE A 49 -6.06 -16.33 6.15
N GLU A 50 -7.06 -16.84 6.87
CA GLU A 50 -7.71 -16.12 7.96
C GLU A 50 -6.71 -15.74 9.06
N GLU A 51 -5.88 -16.67 9.51
CA GLU A 51 -4.84 -16.40 10.51
C GLU A 51 -3.88 -15.31 10.03
N ASN A 52 -3.49 -15.34 8.76
CA ASN A 52 -2.65 -14.29 8.16
C ASN A 52 -3.32 -12.92 8.15
N LEU A 53 -4.61 -12.84 7.89
CA LEU A 53 -5.36 -11.57 7.93
C LEU A 53 -5.52 -11.07 9.37
N ARG A 54 -5.76 -11.96 10.34
CA ARG A 54 -5.89 -11.63 11.77
C ARG A 54 -4.64 -11.00 12.38
N TRP A 55 -3.47 -11.11 11.77
CA TRP A 55 -2.31 -10.29 12.15
C TRP A 55 -2.57 -8.77 12.01
N GLY A 56 -3.53 -8.36 11.22
CA GLY A 56 -4.01 -6.98 11.17
C GLY A 56 -4.87 -6.59 12.37
N SER A 57 -5.73 -7.52 12.83
CA SER A 57 -6.60 -7.37 13.99
C SER A 57 -7.05 -8.75 14.50
N GLU A 58 -6.56 -9.16 15.67
CA GLU A 58 -6.89 -10.46 16.28
C GLU A 58 -8.38 -10.62 16.59
N THR A 59 -9.05 -9.52 16.91
CA THR A 59 -10.46 -9.49 17.34
C THR A 59 -11.44 -9.14 16.22
N ALA A 60 -10.96 -9.06 14.98
CA ALA A 60 -11.82 -8.75 13.84
C ALA A 60 -12.92 -9.81 13.67
N SER A 61 -14.13 -9.37 13.33
CA SER A 61 -15.21 -10.28 12.94
C SER A 61 -14.93 -10.92 11.56
N GLU A 62 -15.60 -12.00 11.23
CA GLU A 62 -15.55 -12.59 9.88
C GLU A 62 -16.00 -11.58 8.81
N GLU A 63 -16.99 -10.74 9.13
CA GLU A 63 -17.48 -9.69 8.25
C GLU A 63 -16.39 -8.66 7.99
N ASP A 64 -15.65 -8.20 9.00
CA ASP A 64 -14.51 -7.28 8.85
C ASP A 64 -13.40 -7.90 7.98
N ILE A 65 -13.12 -9.19 8.18
CA ILE A 65 -12.10 -9.92 7.39
C ILE A 65 -12.50 -9.95 5.92
N ARG A 66 -13.77 -10.34 5.63
CA ARG A 66 -14.28 -10.37 4.25
C ARG A 66 -14.31 -8.98 3.61
N ALA A 67 -14.75 -7.96 4.34
CA ALA A 67 -14.78 -6.59 3.86
C ALA A 67 -13.36 -6.08 3.53
N ALA A 68 -12.37 -6.36 4.37
CA ALA A 68 -10.98 -6.00 4.09
C ALA A 68 -10.40 -6.78 2.89
N ALA A 69 -10.76 -8.06 2.74
CA ALA A 69 -10.35 -8.88 1.62
C ALA A 69 -11.00 -8.41 0.30
N ASP A 70 -12.27 -8.05 0.32
CA ASP A 70 -12.99 -7.51 -0.84
C ASP A 70 -12.39 -6.17 -1.28
N ALA A 71 -12.17 -5.24 -0.35
CA ALA A 71 -11.52 -3.97 -0.62
C ALA A 71 -10.12 -4.12 -1.25
N ALA A 72 -9.38 -5.17 -0.87
CA ALA A 72 -8.09 -5.54 -1.46
C ALA A 72 -8.22 -6.43 -2.72
N GLN A 73 -9.44 -6.66 -3.24
CA GLN A 73 -9.72 -7.56 -4.36
C GLN A 73 -9.20 -8.99 -4.11
N ALA A 74 -9.20 -9.44 -2.85
CA ALA A 74 -8.72 -10.76 -2.45
C ALA A 74 -9.86 -11.77 -2.25
N ASP A 75 -11.06 -11.36 -1.85
CA ASP A 75 -12.16 -12.25 -1.49
C ASP A 75 -12.51 -13.25 -2.61
N SER A 76 -12.58 -12.77 -3.86
CA SER A 76 -12.97 -13.57 -5.00
C SER A 76 -12.03 -14.77 -5.25
N PHE A 77 -10.72 -14.57 -5.17
CA PHE A 77 -9.79 -15.69 -5.35
C PHE A 77 -9.71 -16.57 -4.11
N VAL A 78 -9.86 -16.00 -2.89
CA VAL A 78 -9.92 -16.79 -1.66
C VAL A 78 -11.12 -17.73 -1.70
N ALA A 79 -12.28 -17.22 -2.10
CA ALA A 79 -13.50 -18.03 -2.26
C ALA A 79 -13.38 -19.14 -3.32
N SER A 80 -12.41 -19.03 -4.26
CA SER A 80 -12.15 -20.07 -5.27
C SER A 80 -11.32 -21.26 -4.75
N PHE A 81 -10.65 -21.09 -3.62
CA PHE A 81 -9.94 -22.20 -2.98
C PHE A 81 -10.94 -23.18 -2.32
N LYS A 82 -10.56 -24.47 -2.31
CA LYS A 82 -11.41 -25.55 -1.75
C LYS A 82 -11.83 -25.25 -0.31
N ASP A 83 -10.89 -24.75 0.50
CA ASP A 83 -11.07 -24.51 1.93
C ASP A 83 -11.26 -23.01 2.23
N GLY A 84 -11.42 -22.15 1.20
CA GLY A 84 -11.65 -20.71 1.34
C GLY A 84 -10.63 -20.04 2.24
N TYR A 85 -11.07 -19.34 3.28
CA TYR A 85 -10.22 -18.66 4.26
C TYR A 85 -9.42 -19.62 5.16
N ASP A 86 -9.83 -20.87 5.29
CA ASP A 86 -9.13 -21.93 6.02
C ASP A 86 -8.00 -22.58 5.20
N THR A 87 -7.78 -22.12 3.96
CA THR A 87 -6.71 -22.62 3.10
C THR A 87 -5.35 -22.36 3.74
N ASP A 88 -4.57 -23.43 3.96
CA ASP A 88 -3.20 -23.35 4.48
C ASP A 88 -2.27 -22.71 3.45
N MET A 89 -1.54 -21.67 3.88
CA MET A 89 -0.64 -20.90 3.02
C MET A 89 0.75 -21.53 2.86
N GLY A 90 1.07 -22.53 3.69
CA GLY A 90 2.42 -23.05 3.78
C GLY A 90 3.46 -22.00 4.21
N GLN A 91 4.73 -22.38 4.20
CA GLN A 91 5.79 -21.45 4.61
C GLN A 91 5.97 -20.33 3.57
N GLY A 92 5.73 -19.09 3.99
CA GLY A 92 5.91 -17.90 3.14
C GLY A 92 4.87 -17.75 2.03
N GLY A 93 3.73 -18.46 2.10
CA GLY A 93 2.66 -18.36 1.10
C GLY A 93 3.04 -18.97 -0.25
N VAL A 94 3.62 -20.16 -0.25
CA VAL A 94 4.06 -20.85 -1.49
C VAL A 94 2.90 -21.22 -2.42
N ASN A 95 1.68 -21.30 -1.89
CA ASN A 95 0.48 -21.74 -2.62
C ASN A 95 -0.25 -20.60 -3.33
N VAL A 96 0.27 -19.38 -3.28
CA VAL A 96 -0.35 -18.19 -3.92
C VAL A 96 0.63 -17.44 -4.81
N SER A 97 0.11 -16.82 -5.87
CA SER A 97 0.90 -15.97 -6.76
C SER A 97 1.39 -14.70 -6.07
N GLY A 98 2.36 -14.00 -6.67
CA GLY A 98 2.87 -12.73 -6.16
C GLY A 98 1.76 -11.68 -5.97
N GLY A 99 0.89 -11.52 -6.97
CA GLY A 99 -0.24 -10.59 -6.89
C GLY A 99 -1.31 -10.98 -5.85
N GLN A 100 -1.58 -12.28 -5.67
CA GLN A 100 -2.45 -12.77 -4.60
C GLN A 100 -1.85 -12.48 -3.22
N LYS A 101 -0.54 -12.71 -3.07
CA LYS A 101 0.20 -12.40 -1.85
C LYS A 101 0.15 -10.90 -1.51
N GLN A 102 0.34 -10.03 -2.50
CA GLN A 102 0.22 -8.59 -2.32
C GLN A 102 -1.17 -8.20 -1.84
N ARG A 103 -2.22 -8.70 -2.49
CA ARG A 103 -3.61 -8.41 -2.11
C ARG A 103 -3.94 -8.88 -0.69
N LEU A 104 -3.47 -10.03 -0.26
CA LEU A 104 -3.62 -10.48 1.13
C LEU A 104 -2.87 -9.58 2.13
N CYS A 105 -1.67 -9.10 1.78
CA CYS A 105 -0.95 -8.15 2.62
C CYS A 105 -1.65 -6.78 2.71
N ILE A 106 -2.27 -6.33 1.61
CA ILE A 106 -3.12 -5.12 1.62
C ILE A 106 -4.35 -5.36 2.51
N ALA A 107 -5.08 -6.46 2.34
CA ALA A 107 -6.24 -6.81 3.18
C ALA A 107 -5.89 -6.81 4.67
N ARG A 108 -4.75 -7.42 5.05
CA ARG A 108 -4.24 -7.42 6.42
C ARG A 108 -3.99 -6.00 6.95
N ALA A 109 -3.43 -5.12 6.12
CA ALA A 109 -3.20 -3.72 6.51
C ALA A 109 -4.50 -2.93 6.64
N LEU A 110 -5.49 -3.19 5.77
CA LEU A 110 -6.83 -2.59 5.84
C LEU A 110 -7.61 -3.03 7.08
N LEU A 111 -7.53 -4.32 7.43
CA LEU A 111 -8.19 -4.90 8.60
C LEU A 111 -7.79 -4.21 9.91
N LYS A 112 -6.60 -3.63 9.94
CA LYS A 112 -6.11 -2.83 11.07
C LYS A 112 -6.87 -1.51 11.26
N LYS A 113 -7.63 -1.04 10.24
CA LYS A 113 -8.32 0.26 10.21
C LYS A 113 -7.38 1.42 10.58
N PRO A 114 -6.24 1.57 9.87
CA PRO A 114 -5.19 2.51 10.26
C PRO A 114 -5.60 3.97 10.01
N LYS A 115 -4.97 4.91 10.71
CA LYS A 115 -5.07 6.35 10.44
C LYS A 115 -4.11 6.80 9.33
N ILE A 116 -3.00 6.07 9.17
CA ILE A 116 -2.03 6.27 8.09
C ILE A 116 -1.80 4.91 7.44
N LEU A 117 -2.03 4.82 6.12
CA LEU A 117 -1.72 3.64 5.32
C LEU A 117 -0.52 3.95 4.42
N ILE A 118 0.52 3.15 4.52
CA ILE A 118 1.72 3.24 3.70
C ILE A 118 1.75 2.03 2.76
N LEU A 119 1.81 2.31 1.45
CA LEU A 119 1.91 1.31 0.40
C LEU A 119 3.26 1.51 -0.31
N ASP A 120 4.23 0.67 -0.01
CA ASP A 120 5.58 0.76 -0.56
C ASP A 120 5.73 -0.22 -1.74
N ASP A 121 5.52 0.28 -2.96
CA ASP A 121 5.52 -0.49 -4.23
C ASP A 121 4.68 -1.79 -4.13
N SER A 122 3.58 -1.71 -3.39
CA SER A 122 2.81 -2.86 -2.93
C SER A 122 1.79 -3.37 -3.96
N THR A 123 1.73 -2.78 -5.14
CA THR A 123 0.85 -3.17 -6.25
C THR A 123 1.61 -3.59 -7.51
N SER A 124 2.95 -3.63 -7.47
CA SER A 124 3.80 -3.91 -8.63
C SER A 124 3.58 -5.29 -9.27
N ALA A 125 3.15 -6.29 -8.51
CA ALA A 125 2.80 -7.62 -9.01
C ALA A 125 1.30 -7.81 -9.27
N VAL A 126 0.49 -6.76 -9.08
CA VAL A 126 -0.95 -6.74 -9.37
C VAL A 126 -1.15 -6.16 -10.78
N ASP A 127 -2.07 -6.72 -11.55
CA ASP A 127 -2.42 -6.16 -12.85
C ASP A 127 -3.12 -4.80 -12.71
N THR A 128 -3.01 -3.97 -13.75
CA THR A 128 -3.48 -2.59 -13.74
C THR A 128 -4.97 -2.46 -13.44
N ALA A 129 -5.80 -3.39 -13.96
CA ALA A 129 -7.25 -3.34 -13.76
C ALA A 129 -7.61 -3.65 -12.29
N THR A 130 -6.96 -4.64 -11.69
CA THR A 130 -7.14 -4.98 -10.27
C THR A 130 -6.59 -3.86 -9.36
N GLU A 131 -5.45 -3.26 -9.71
CA GLU A 131 -4.90 -2.13 -8.97
C GLU A 131 -5.85 -0.93 -8.96
N ALA A 132 -6.44 -0.59 -10.10
CA ALA A 132 -7.43 0.49 -10.20
C ALA A 132 -8.63 0.26 -9.26
N LYS A 133 -9.16 -0.98 -9.20
CA LYS A 133 -10.24 -1.35 -8.27
C LYS A 133 -9.84 -1.24 -6.81
N ILE A 134 -8.62 -1.63 -6.46
CA ILE A 134 -8.10 -1.47 -5.09
C ILE A 134 -8.05 0.02 -4.74
N ARG A 135 -7.53 0.88 -5.64
CA ARG A 135 -7.49 2.33 -5.40
C ARG A 135 -8.90 2.94 -5.28
N GLU A 136 -9.84 2.53 -6.12
CA GLU A 136 -11.24 2.96 -6.02
C GLU A 136 -11.86 2.58 -4.67
N SER A 137 -11.58 1.37 -4.17
CA SER A 137 -12.05 0.94 -2.86
C SER A 137 -11.51 1.84 -1.72
N PHE A 138 -10.30 2.38 -1.86
CA PHE A 138 -9.72 3.29 -0.86
C PHE A 138 -10.48 4.61 -0.73
N HIS A 139 -11.11 5.09 -1.80
CA HIS A 139 -11.94 6.31 -1.75
C HIS A 139 -13.21 6.11 -0.91
N THR A 140 -13.69 4.89 -0.82
CA THR A 140 -14.90 4.57 -0.04
C THR A 140 -14.58 4.09 1.37
N THR A 141 -13.60 3.18 1.52
CA THR A 141 -13.28 2.51 2.78
C THR A 141 -12.29 3.27 3.67
N LEU A 142 -11.46 4.15 3.07
CA LEU A 142 -10.37 4.86 3.74
C LEU A 142 -10.50 6.38 3.63
N LYS A 143 -11.72 6.93 3.76
CA LYS A 143 -11.97 8.39 3.63
C LYS A 143 -11.17 9.22 4.64
N ASP A 144 -11.07 8.74 5.87
CA ASP A 144 -10.43 9.43 6.99
C ASP A 144 -9.00 8.91 7.25
N THR A 145 -8.39 8.26 6.26
CA THR A 145 -7.05 7.70 6.35
C THR A 145 -6.10 8.46 5.44
N THR A 146 -4.98 8.93 5.99
CA THR A 146 -3.87 9.47 5.17
C THR A 146 -3.20 8.31 4.44
N LYS A 147 -3.14 8.39 3.10
CA LYS A 147 -2.54 7.36 2.25
C LYS A 147 -1.22 7.86 1.69
N LEU A 148 -0.15 7.12 1.91
CA LEU A 148 1.18 7.35 1.35
C LEU A 148 1.48 6.20 0.40
N ILE A 149 1.54 6.51 -0.89
CA ILE A 149 1.75 5.53 -1.95
C ILE A 149 3.11 5.79 -2.58
N ILE A 150 4.01 4.82 -2.50
CA ILE A 150 5.25 4.80 -3.26
C ILE A 150 5.02 3.89 -4.45
N ALA A 151 5.13 4.44 -5.64
CA ALA A 151 4.89 3.70 -6.86
C ALA A 151 5.97 4.00 -7.90
N GLN A 152 6.23 3.00 -8.74
CA GLN A 152 7.10 3.15 -9.90
C GLN A 152 6.31 3.61 -11.13
N ARG A 153 4.99 3.34 -11.16
CA ARG A 153 4.09 3.75 -12.25
C ARG A 153 3.39 5.05 -11.89
N ILE A 154 3.43 6.03 -12.78
CA ILE A 154 2.72 7.31 -12.58
C ILE A 154 1.21 7.07 -12.53
N SER A 155 0.67 6.15 -13.32
CA SER A 155 -0.75 5.78 -13.28
C SER A 155 -1.25 5.32 -11.90
N SER A 156 -0.35 4.91 -11.02
CA SER A 156 -0.71 4.52 -9.63
C SER A 156 -0.88 5.72 -8.68
N VAL A 157 -0.43 6.92 -9.07
CA VAL A 157 -0.41 8.12 -8.22
C VAL A 157 -0.96 9.37 -8.88
N GLU A 158 -1.40 9.30 -10.15
CA GLU A 158 -1.86 10.47 -10.91
C GLU A 158 -3.10 11.15 -10.32
N ASP A 159 -3.91 10.43 -9.55
CA ASP A 159 -5.10 10.91 -8.85
C ASP A 159 -4.83 11.27 -7.37
N ALA A 160 -3.56 11.29 -6.94
CA ALA A 160 -3.20 11.70 -5.59
C ALA A 160 -3.40 13.22 -5.39
N ASP A 161 -3.81 13.60 -4.18
CA ASP A 161 -3.97 15.01 -3.79
C ASP A 161 -2.64 15.77 -3.88
N GLN A 162 -1.51 15.08 -3.64
CA GLN A 162 -0.17 15.64 -3.73
C GLN A 162 0.84 14.54 -4.10
N ILE A 163 1.73 14.85 -5.02
CA ILE A 163 2.84 13.99 -5.45
C ILE A 163 4.14 14.65 -5.04
N LEU A 164 5.03 13.88 -4.43
CA LEU A 164 6.39 14.27 -4.08
C LEU A 164 7.37 13.57 -5.04
N VAL A 165 8.13 14.35 -5.78
CA VAL A 165 9.18 13.83 -6.67
C VAL A 165 10.51 13.91 -5.95
N LEU A 166 11.15 12.76 -5.77
CA LEU A 166 12.41 12.62 -5.05
C LEU A 166 13.50 12.12 -6.00
N ASP A 167 14.66 12.75 -5.98
CA ASP A 167 15.84 12.33 -6.71
C ASP A 167 17.05 12.42 -5.79
N ASP A 168 17.84 11.37 -5.71
CA ASP A 168 19.02 11.22 -4.84
C ASP A 168 18.80 11.75 -3.41
N GLY A 169 17.64 11.46 -2.83
CA GLY A 169 17.26 11.89 -1.48
C GLY A 169 16.81 13.36 -1.35
N HIS A 170 16.79 14.11 -2.44
CA HIS A 170 16.33 15.50 -2.48
C HIS A 170 14.90 15.59 -3.02
N LEU A 171 14.10 16.49 -2.44
CA LEU A 171 12.78 16.82 -2.94
C LEU A 171 12.93 17.83 -4.10
N ILE A 172 12.64 17.36 -5.33
CA ILE A 172 12.81 18.15 -6.55
C ILE A 172 11.49 18.64 -7.16
N GLY A 173 10.35 18.11 -6.71
CA GLY A 173 9.04 18.55 -7.16
C GLY A 173 7.96 18.20 -6.16
N VAL A 174 6.97 19.08 -6.02
CA VAL A 174 5.76 18.90 -5.19
C VAL A 174 4.57 19.49 -5.92
N GLY A 175 3.50 18.75 -6.05
CA GLY A 175 2.26 19.24 -6.67
C GLY A 175 1.32 18.11 -7.05
N THR A 176 0.24 18.47 -7.71
CA THR A 176 -0.65 17.53 -8.37
C THR A 176 -0.02 17.00 -9.67
N HIS A 177 -0.57 15.93 -10.21
CA HIS A 177 -0.15 15.38 -11.50
C HIS A 177 -0.05 16.47 -12.60
N ARG A 178 -1.06 17.32 -12.68
CA ARG A 178 -1.11 18.39 -13.68
C ARG A 178 0.00 19.44 -13.47
N GLU A 179 0.19 19.91 -12.24
CA GLU A 179 1.22 20.90 -11.91
C GLU A 179 2.61 20.37 -12.19
N LEU A 180 2.87 19.10 -11.87
CA LEU A 180 4.17 18.48 -12.13
C LEU A 180 4.41 18.25 -13.63
N LEU A 181 3.38 17.94 -14.42
CA LEU A 181 3.50 17.88 -15.86
C LEU A 181 3.77 19.24 -16.51
N GLU A 182 3.38 20.35 -15.87
CA GLU A 182 3.64 21.70 -16.37
C GLU A 182 5.03 22.23 -15.93
N HIS A 183 5.52 21.82 -14.74
CA HIS A 183 6.63 22.53 -14.10
C HIS A 183 7.80 21.64 -13.60
N CYS A 184 7.71 20.32 -13.67
CA CYS A 184 8.74 19.40 -13.17
C CYS A 184 9.31 18.52 -14.30
N GLU A 185 10.49 18.88 -14.82
CA GLU A 185 11.14 18.17 -15.93
C GLU A 185 11.36 16.69 -15.63
N ALA A 186 11.86 16.36 -14.45
CA ALA A 186 12.07 14.96 -14.03
C ALA A 186 10.76 14.14 -14.00
N TYR A 187 9.64 14.76 -13.60
CA TYR A 187 8.35 14.09 -13.63
C TYR A 187 7.84 13.87 -15.06
N GLN A 188 8.04 14.86 -15.93
CA GLN A 188 7.71 14.76 -17.36
C GLN A 188 8.47 13.63 -18.04
N GLU A 189 9.78 13.53 -17.81
CA GLU A 189 10.62 12.47 -18.37
C GLU A 189 10.11 11.07 -18.00
N ILE A 190 9.77 10.86 -16.71
CA ILE A 190 9.23 9.59 -16.24
C ILE A 190 7.88 9.32 -16.92
N TYR A 191 7.00 10.31 -16.97
CA TYR A 191 5.67 10.17 -17.56
C TYR A 191 5.71 9.78 -19.03
N TYR A 192 6.48 10.51 -19.85
CA TYR A 192 6.57 10.23 -21.28
C TYR A 192 7.27 8.90 -21.55
N SER A 193 8.32 8.57 -20.80
CA SER A 193 9.01 7.27 -20.91
C SER A 193 8.10 6.07 -20.59
N GLN A 194 7.10 6.23 -19.73
CA GLN A 194 6.15 5.16 -19.44
C GLN A 194 5.07 5.04 -20.51
N ARG A 195 4.59 6.16 -21.04
CA ARG A 195 3.59 6.18 -22.14
C ARG A 195 4.11 5.61 -23.44
N ASP A 196 5.35 5.90 -23.79
CA ASP A 196 5.98 5.37 -25.01
C ASP A 196 6.05 3.84 -24.96
N LYS A 197 6.41 3.26 -23.81
CA LYS A 197 6.44 1.81 -23.60
C LYS A 197 5.05 1.15 -23.67
N GLU A 198 4.00 1.83 -23.20
CA GLU A 198 2.62 1.34 -23.27
C GLU A 198 2.09 1.39 -24.73
N GLY A 199 2.48 2.39 -25.50
CA GLY A 199 2.15 2.51 -26.93
C GLY A 199 2.79 1.41 -27.76
N GLU A 200 4.05 1.08 -27.51
CA GLU A 200 4.77 -0.01 -28.19
C GLU A 200 4.23 -1.41 -27.83
N ALA A 201 3.76 -1.61 -26.60
CA ALA A 201 3.20 -2.89 -26.15
C ALA A 201 1.78 -3.16 -26.70
N SER A 202 1.11 -2.13 -27.24
CA SER A 202 -0.25 -2.19 -27.77
C SER A 202 -0.30 -2.24 -29.29
N ALA A 203 0.83 -2.14 -29.98
CA ALA A 203 1.00 -2.19 -31.43
C ALA A 203 1.51 -3.57 -31.88
#